data_159a4d6c87443783a168f7fc200d7130
#
_entry.id   159a4d6c87443783a168f7fc200d7130
#
_cell.length_a   1.000
_cell.length_b   1.000
_cell.length_c   1.000
_cell.angle_alpha   90.00
_cell.angle_beta   90.00
_cell.angle_gamma   90.00
#
_symmetry.space_group_name_H-M   'P 1'
#
loop_
_entity.id
_entity.type
_entity.pdbx_description
1 polymer ?
#
loop_
_entity_poly.entity_id
_entity_poly.type
_entity_poly.pdbx_seq_one_letter_code
_entity_poly.pdbx_strand_id
1 'polypeptide(L)'
;MIKLISESLTKIEIITHGYFTRHGGISEGIYASLNCGFGSKDNKEYVKENRSRVMQDIGLPFGSLRTTYQNHSANVVVIKDINFDTSKVMADAMVCNIKGITIGVLTADCAPVLLVDPINRVIGAAHAGWKGAVLGVIEATVSEMLKLGADSKQIIATIGPCISKNSYEVGPDFINNFKNQDLANRRFFSKGKRGDRLQFDLNGYLLSRLCFSGITKSNSLWRDTFSDDSLFSYRRSCLQGDSDYGRNISVISLI
;
A
#
# COMPACT_ATOMS: atom_id res chain seq x y z
N MET A 1 -0.47 -3.32 -19.98
CA MET A 1 -0.33 -2.56 -18.73
C MET A 1 1.03 -2.89 -18.10
N ILE A 2 1.64 -1.99 -17.32
CA ILE A 2 2.90 -2.27 -16.63
C ILE A 2 2.61 -2.42 -15.15
N LYS A 3 2.91 -3.59 -14.58
CA LYS A 3 2.84 -3.84 -13.14
C LYS A 3 4.17 -4.39 -12.63
N LEU A 4 4.50 -4.07 -11.41
CA LEU A 4 5.59 -4.66 -10.65
C LEU A 4 5.04 -5.86 -9.88
N ILE A 5 5.83 -6.90 -9.76
CA ILE A 5 5.50 -8.12 -9.05
C ILE A 5 6.53 -8.40 -7.96
N SER A 6 6.12 -9.06 -6.91
CA SER A 6 7.02 -9.56 -5.87
C SER A 6 7.41 -11.00 -6.20
N GLU A 7 8.70 -11.29 -6.29
CA GLU A 7 9.17 -12.65 -6.54
C GLU A 7 8.72 -13.65 -5.47
N SER A 8 8.63 -13.21 -4.21
CA SER A 8 8.18 -14.07 -3.12
C SER A 8 6.68 -14.39 -3.20
N LEU A 9 5.86 -13.41 -3.63
CA LEU A 9 4.42 -13.60 -3.79
C LEU A 9 4.08 -14.34 -5.09
N THR A 10 4.86 -14.17 -6.16
CA THR A 10 4.64 -14.86 -7.45
C THR A 10 4.79 -16.38 -7.35
N LYS A 11 5.58 -16.87 -6.39
CA LYS A 11 5.77 -18.30 -6.15
C LYS A 11 4.58 -18.97 -5.46
N ILE A 12 3.55 -18.21 -5.08
CA ILE A 12 2.39 -18.69 -4.35
C ILE A 12 1.22 -18.87 -5.34
N GLU A 13 0.95 -20.10 -5.73
CA GLU A 13 -0.02 -20.43 -6.78
C GLU A 13 -1.48 -20.09 -6.44
N ILE A 14 -1.81 -19.97 -5.15
CA ILE A 14 -3.17 -19.70 -4.68
C ILE A 14 -3.55 -18.23 -4.71
N ILE A 15 -2.65 -17.34 -5.14
CA ILE A 15 -2.93 -15.90 -5.23
C ILE A 15 -2.58 -15.33 -6.60
N THR A 16 -3.22 -14.22 -6.94
CA THR A 16 -2.71 -13.25 -7.92
C THR A 16 -2.49 -11.92 -7.23
N HIS A 17 -1.48 -11.14 -7.68
CA HIS A 17 -1.16 -9.84 -7.12
C HIS A 17 -0.53 -8.91 -8.16
N GLY A 18 -0.49 -7.61 -7.85
CA GLY A 18 0.23 -6.64 -8.65
C GLY A 18 0.33 -5.28 -7.96
N TYR A 19 1.46 -4.61 -8.18
CA TYR A 19 1.68 -3.20 -7.86
C TYR A 19 1.69 -2.45 -9.18
N PHE A 20 0.60 -1.76 -9.49
CA PHE A 20 0.42 -1.14 -10.79
C PHE A 20 1.11 0.21 -10.89
N THR A 21 1.79 0.44 -12.01
CA THR A 21 2.36 1.73 -12.37
C THR A 21 1.27 2.66 -12.91
N ARG A 22 1.64 3.91 -13.20
CA ARG A 22 0.70 4.87 -13.80
C ARG A 22 0.38 4.63 -15.28
N HIS A 23 0.94 3.59 -15.91
CA HIS A 23 0.81 3.34 -17.34
C HIS A 23 -0.30 2.34 -17.69
N GLY A 24 -1.00 2.59 -18.81
CA GLY A 24 -2.00 1.69 -19.38
C GLY A 24 -3.45 2.04 -19.05
N GLY A 25 -3.69 3.20 -18.48
CA GLY A 25 -5.03 3.75 -18.26
C GLY A 25 -5.48 4.74 -19.31
N ILE A 26 -6.57 5.44 -19.03
CA ILE A 26 -7.21 6.43 -19.92
C ILE A 26 -7.31 7.83 -19.32
N SER A 27 -6.87 8.02 -18.08
CA SER A 27 -6.82 9.35 -17.47
C SER A 27 -5.80 10.24 -18.16
N GLU A 28 -6.01 11.55 -18.15
CA GLU A 28 -5.23 12.56 -18.85
C GLU A 28 -4.55 13.54 -17.88
N GLY A 29 -3.69 14.40 -18.42
CA GLY A 29 -3.02 15.46 -17.66
C GLY A 29 -2.22 14.92 -16.47
N ILE A 30 -2.37 15.53 -15.29
CA ILE A 30 -1.67 15.12 -14.06
C ILE A 30 -2.01 13.69 -13.61
N TYR A 31 -3.15 13.15 -14.08
CA TYR A 31 -3.63 11.80 -13.79
C TYR A 31 -3.20 10.75 -14.82
N ALA A 32 -2.47 11.13 -15.86
CA ALA A 32 -2.07 10.23 -16.95
C ALA A 32 -1.18 9.09 -16.44
N SER A 33 -1.59 7.84 -16.67
CA SER A 33 -2.80 7.41 -17.35
C SER A 33 -3.69 6.50 -16.48
N LEU A 34 -3.11 5.70 -15.56
CA LEU A 34 -3.80 4.67 -14.76
C LEU A 34 -4.11 5.18 -13.33
N ASN A 35 -4.73 6.38 -13.21
CA ASN A 35 -5.21 6.82 -11.91
C ASN A 35 -6.37 5.94 -11.44
N CYS A 36 -6.21 5.33 -10.26
CA CYS A 36 -7.20 4.46 -9.64
C CYS A 36 -7.90 5.08 -8.41
N GLY A 37 -7.62 6.36 -8.12
CA GLY A 37 -8.11 7.04 -6.93
C GLY A 37 -9.44 7.76 -7.12
N PHE A 38 -10.56 7.19 -6.65
CA PHE A 38 -11.86 7.91 -6.64
C PHE A 38 -11.86 9.19 -5.79
N GLY A 39 -10.91 9.34 -4.85
CA GLY A 39 -10.72 10.56 -4.05
C GLY A 39 -10.02 11.69 -4.81
N SER A 40 -9.58 11.49 -6.07
CA SER A 40 -9.03 12.55 -6.91
C SER A 40 -10.11 13.39 -7.60
N LYS A 41 -9.72 14.54 -8.15
CA LYS A 41 -10.57 15.39 -8.99
C LYS A 41 -10.67 14.89 -10.44
N ASP A 42 -10.09 13.74 -10.75
CA ASP A 42 -10.16 13.09 -12.06
C ASP A 42 -11.59 12.67 -12.43
N ASN A 43 -11.85 12.46 -13.70
CA ASN A 43 -13.11 11.91 -14.19
C ASN A 43 -13.37 10.53 -13.58
N LYS A 44 -14.52 10.38 -12.92
CA LYS A 44 -14.88 9.14 -12.20
C LYS A 44 -15.05 7.93 -13.12
N GLU A 45 -15.50 8.14 -14.35
CA GLU A 45 -15.61 7.06 -15.36
C GLU A 45 -14.23 6.62 -15.82
N TYR A 46 -13.25 7.53 -15.93
CA TYR A 46 -11.87 7.16 -16.23
C TYR A 46 -11.26 6.32 -15.10
N VAL A 47 -11.47 6.74 -13.85
CA VAL A 47 -10.99 5.98 -12.67
C VAL A 47 -11.64 4.59 -12.63
N LYS A 48 -12.92 4.47 -12.94
CA LYS A 48 -13.64 3.19 -13.01
C LYS A 48 -13.08 2.29 -14.09
N GLU A 49 -12.88 2.83 -15.30
CA GLU A 49 -12.27 2.10 -16.42
C GLU A 49 -10.84 1.65 -16.09
N ASN A 50 -10.04 2.53 -15.48
CA ASN A 50 -8.67 2.18 -15.05
C ASN A 50 -8.67 1.01 -14.07
N ARG A 51 -9.56 1.00 -13.09
CA ARG A 51 -9.72 -0.13 -12.16
C ARG A 51 -10.21 -1.40 -12.86
N SER A 52 -11.08 -1.28 -13.85
CA SER A 52 -11.52 -2.40 -14.69
C SER A 52 -10.35 -3.04 -15.41
N ARG A 53 -9.47 -2.23 -16.02
CA ARG A 53 -8.24 -2.68 -16.67
C ARG A 53 -7.29 -3.38 -15.72
N VAL A 54 -7.12 -2.86 -14.49
CA VAL A 54 -6.34 -3.51 -13.43
C VAL A 54 -6.87 -4.91 -13.17
N MET A 55 -8.18 -5.05 -13.01
CA MET A 55 -8.80 -6.34 -12.72
C MET A 55 -8.69 -7.31 -13.91
N GLN A 56 -8.84 -6.82 -15.13
CA GLN A 56 -8.64 -7.61 -16.34
C GLN A 56 -7.19 -8.13 -16.44
N ASP A 57 -6.19 -7.30 -16.11
CA ASP A 57 -4.77 -7.68 -16.14
C ASP A 57 -4.41 -8.81 -15.15
N ILE A 58 -5.11 -8.89 -14.02
CA ILE A 58 -4.94 -10.00 -13.05
C ILE A 58 -5.91 -11.16 -13.29
N GLY A 59 -6.73 -11.11 -14.35
CA GLY A 59 -7.63 -12.21 -14.76
C GLY A 59 -8.89 -12.34 -13.89
N LEU A 60 -9.35 -11.26 -13.23
CA LEU A 60 -10.49 -11.28 -12.31
C LEU A 60 -11.56 -10.24 -12.69
N PRO A 61 -12.85 -10.47 -12.36
CA PRO A 61 -13.91 -9.54 -12.70
C PRO A 61 -13.83 -8.26 -11.85
N PHE A 62 -14.17 -7.11 -12.47
CA PHE A 62 -14.18 -5.81 -11.79
C PHE A 62 -14.99 -5.82 -10.48
N GLY A 63 -16.13 -6.51 -10.44
CA GLY A 63 -16.98 -6.59 -9.26
C GLY A 63 -16.35 -7.28 -8.05
N SER A 64 -15.21 -7.97 -8.21
CA SER A 64 -14.49 -8.59 -7.09
C SER A 64 -13.57 -7.63 -6.33
N LEU A 65 -13.27 -6.45 -6.88
CA LEU A 65 -12.36 -5.47 -6.25
C LEU A 65 -13.03 -4.79 -5.05
N ARG A 66 -12.33 -4.81 -3.92
CA ARG A 66 -12.66 -4.07 -2.70
C ARG A 66 -11.54 -3.07 -2.40
N THR A 67 -11.93 -1.82 -2.17
CA THR A 67 -11.06 -0.76 -1.67
C THR A 67 -11.83 0.06 -0.65
N THR A 68 -11.14 0.66 0.31
CA THR A 68 -11.74 1.47 1.37
C THR A 68 -11.49 2.95 1.15
N TYR A 69 -12.14 3.80 1.94
CA TYR A 69 -11.77 5.20 2.09
C TYR A 69 -10.61 5.31 3.07
N GLN A 70 -9.39 5.46 2.54
CA GLN A 70 -8.15 5.54 3.31
C GLN A 70 -7.99 6.93 3.93
N ASN A 71 -7.72 6.99 5.24
CA ASN A 71 -7.59 8.24 6.01
C ASN A 71 -6.36 8.27 6.91
N HIS A 72 -5.36 7.43 6.64
CA HIS A 72 -4.11 7.28 7.38
C HIS A 72 -4.32 6.81 8.82
N SER A 73 -5.29 5.95 9.05
CA SER A 73 -5.59 5.30 10.33
C SER A 73 -4.86 3.95 10.49
N ALA A 74 -5.11 3.26 11.60
CA ALA A 74 -4.78 1.85 11.79
C ALA A 74 -6.03 0.95 11.70
N ASN A 75 -7.14 1.44 11.16
CA ASN A 75 -8.36 0.67 11.03
C ASN A 75 -8.21 -0.40 9.96
N VAL A 76 -8.67 -1.61 10.27
CA VAL A 76 -8.65 -2.78 9.39
C VAL A 76 -10.07 -3.29 9.20
N VAL A 77 -10.44 -3.60 7.97
CA VAL A 77 -11.73 -4.22 7.64
C VAL A 77 -11.52 -5.69 7.33
N VAL A 78 -12.30 -6.54 7.99
CA VAL A 78 -12.40 -7.96 7.66
C VAL A 78 -13.50 -8.14 6.63
N ILE A 79 -13.17 -8.63 5.43
CA ILE A 79 -14.17 -8.96 4.40
C ILE A 79 -14.77 -10.32 4.74
N LYS A 80 -16.05 -10.34 5.11
CA LYS A 80 -16.74 -11.52 5.65
C LYS A 80 -17.58 -12.26 4.63
N ASP A 81 -17.96 -11.62 3.54
CA ASP A 81 -18.72 -12.23 2.46
C ASP A 81 -18.46 -11.54 1.11
N ILE A 82 -18.84 -12.21 0.03
CA ILE A 82 -18.58 -11.76 -1.35
C ILE A 82 -19.35 -10.46 -1.71
N ASN A 83 -20.44 -10.17 -1.05
CA ASN A 83 -21.27 -8.98 -1.31
C ASN A 83 -20.93 -7.81 -0.40
N PHE A 84 -19.91 -7.95 0.48
CA PHE A 84 -19.55 -6.91 1.43
C PHE A 84 -19.10 -5.62 0.69
N ASP A 85 -19.89 -4.56 0.83
CA ASP A 85 -19.59 -3.25 0.23
C ASP A 85 -18.64 -2.45 1.13
N THR A 86 -17.46 -2.17 0.61
CA THR A 86 -16.43 -1.38 1.29
C THR A 86 -16.42 0.09 0.89
N SER A 87 -17.29 0.53 -0.01
CA SER A 87 -17.23 1.87 -0.64
C SER A 87 -17.35 3.04 0.35
N LYS A 88 -18.04 2.81 1.47
CA LYS A 88 -18.23 3.80 2.55
C LYS A 88 -17.43 3.50 3.82
N VAL A 89 -16.61 2.46 3.79
CA VAL A 89 -15.83 2.05 4.96
C VAL A 89 -14.55 2.86 5.06
N MET A 90 -14.33 3.49 6.20
CA MET A 90 -13.10 4.24 6.51
C MET A 90 -12.08 3.31 7.17
N ALA A 91 -11.09 2.87 6.40
CA ALA A 91 -10.01 2.01 6.88
C ALA A 91 -8.79 2.12 5.95
N ASP A 92 -7.63 1.79 6.47
CA ASP A 92 -6.37 1.80 5.74
C ASP A 92 -5.83 0.39 5.45
N ALA A 93 -6.53 -0.64 5.94
CA ALA A 93 -6.20 -2.01 5.62
C ALA A 93 -7.44 -2.89 5.49
N MET A 94 -7.28 -4.00 4.76
CA MET A 94 -8.29 -5.03 4.60
C MET A 94 -7.65 -6.40 4.75
N VAL A 95 -8.41 -7.36 5.30
CA VAL A 95 -8.03 -8.77 5.36
C VAL A 95 -9.18 -9.64 4.86
N CYS A 96 -8.85 -10.76 4.22
CA CYS A 96 -9.83 -11.64 3.60
C CYS A 96 -9.31 -13.09 3.54
N ASN A 97 -10.22 -14.06 3.68
CA ASN A 97 -9.94 -15.48 3.44
C ASN A 97 -10.92 -16.09 2.41
N ILE A 98 -11.60 -15.25 1.62
CA ILE A 98 -12.59 -15.68 0.64
C ILE A 98 -11.99 -15.68 -0.76
N LYS A 99 -12.04 -16.83 -1.43
CA LYS A 99 -11.62 -16.98 -2.81
C LYS A 99 -12.43 -16.08 -3.75
N GLY A 100 -11.75 -15.48 -4.73
CA GLY A 100 -12.35 -14.64 -5.75
C GLY A 100 -12.62 -13.19 -5.32
N ILE A 101 -12.26 -12.81 -4.08
CA ILE A 101 -12.25 -11.42 -3.64
C ILE A 101 -10.85 -10.85 -3.82
N THR A 102 -10.78 -9.66 -4.43
CA THR A 102 -9.57 -8.87 -4.57
C THR A 102 -9.61 -7.70 -3.59
N ILE A 103 -8.60 -7.59 -2.75
CA ILE A 103 -8.43 -6.42 -1.87
C ILE A 103 -7.31 -5.55 -2.42
N GLY A 104 -7.51 -4.22 -2.41
CA GLY A 104 -6.56 -3.28 -2.99
C GLY A 104 -6.43 -1.99 -2.20
N VAL A 105 -5.22 -1.44 -2.17
CA VAL A 105 -4.90 -0.14 -1.55
C VAL A 105 -4.36 0.84 -2.58
N LEU A 106 -4.62 2.12 -2.33
CA LEU A 106 -4.26 3.23 -3.20
C LEU A 106 -3.12 4.03 -2.57
N THR A 107 -2.09 4.32 -3.33
CA THR A 107 -0.90 5.02 -2.82
C THR A 107 -0.36 6.04 -3.82
N ALA A 108 0.26 7.09 -3.27
CA ALA A 108 1.19 7.99 -3.93
C ALA A 108 2.18 8.43 -2.83
N ASP A 109 3.33 7.77 -2.74
CA ASP A 109 4.39 7.87 -1.73
C ASP A 109 4.19 7.02 -0.47
N CYS A 110 2.97 6.85 0.06
CA CYS A 110 2.72 5.88 1.13
C CYS A 110 3.02 4.46 0.64
N ALA A 111 3.40 3.56 1.55
CA ALA A 111 3.75 2.19 1.22
C ALA A 111 2.50 1.30 1.14
N PRO A 112 2.25 0.63 0.01
CA PRO A 112 1.32 -0.50 -0.02
C PRO A 112 2.02 -1.74 0.52
N VAL A 113 1.39 -2.45 1.45
CA VAL A 113 1.91 -3.73 1.99
C VAL A 113 0.92 -4.82 1.66
N LEU A 114 1.36 -5.81 0.88
CA LEU A 114 0.57 -7.00 0.57
C LEU A 114 1.08 -8.18 1.40
N LEU A 115 0.15 -8.91 2.03
CA LEU A 115 0.43 -10.02 2.94
C LEU A 115 -0.37 -11.25 2.51
N VAL A 116 0.21 -12.43 2.70
CA VAL A 116 -0.49 -13.69 2.49
C VAL A 116 0.02 -14.76 3.45
N ASP A 117 -0.90 -15.50 4.05
CA ASP A 117 -0.63 -16.84 4.61
C ASP A 117 -1.09 -17.86 3.57
N PRO A 118 -0.15 -18.53 2.87
CA PRO A 118 -0.51 -19.48 1.81
C PRO A 118 -1.09 -20.79 2.35
N ILE A 119 -0.82 -21.14 3.59
CA ILE A 119 -1.29 -22.38 4.21
C ILE A 119 -2.74 -22.22 4.65
N ASN A 120 -3.03 -21.14 5.40
CA ASN A 120 -4.35 -20.88 5.94
C ASN A 120 -5.23 -20.04 5.00
N ARG A 121 -4.69 -19.69 3.80
CA ARG A 121 -5.40 -18.96 2.75
C ARG A 121 -6.01 -17.63 3.24
N VAL A 122 -5.21 -16.83 3.93
CA VAL A 122 -5.58 -15.49 4.41
C VAL A 122 -4.72 -14.46 3.70
N ILE A 123 -5.34 -13.42 3.15
CA ILE A 123 -4.64 -12.29 2.51
C ILE A 123 -4.90 -11.00 3.26
N GLY A 124 -3.93 -10.08 3.17
CA GLY A 124 -4.02 -8.73 3.71
C GLY A 124 -3.48 -7.70 2.71
N ALA A 125 -4.05 -6.50 2.74
CA ALA A 125 -3.55 -5.33 2.02
C ALA A 125 -3.63 -4.11 2.93
N ALA A 126 -2.50 -3.44 3.17
CA ALA A 126 -2.42 -2.27 4.04
C ALA A 126 -1.83 -1.06 3.32
N HIS A 127 -2.47 0.10 3.48
CA HIS A 127 -1.95 1.42 3.13
C HIS A 127 -1.16 1.96 4.33
N ALA A 128 0.15 1.93 4.24
CA ALA A 128 1.04 2.34 5.31
C ALA A 128 1.77 3.66 4.97
N GLY A 129 1.07 4.79 5.13
CA GLY A 129 1.71 6.09 5.27
C GLY A 129 2.36 6.22 6.65
N TRP A 130 3.24 7.21 6.85
CA TRP A 130 3.94 7.40 8.13
C TRP A 130 2.99 7.43 9.34
N LYS A 131 1.84 8.12 9.21
CA LYS A 131 0.87 8.26 10.29
C LYS A 131 0.22 6.92 10.65
N GLY A 132 -0.30 6.20 9.65
CA GLY A 132 -0.85 4.85 9.84
C GLY A 132 0.19 3.87 10.38
N ALA A 133 1.43 3.96 9.91
CA ALA A 133 2.54 3.13 10.38
C ALA A 133 2.84 3.36 11.88
N VAL A 134 2.87 4.64 12.32
CA VAL A 134 3.03 5.01 13.73
C VAL A 134 1.84 4.54 14.57
N LEU A 135 0.62 4.64 14.03
CA LEU A 135 -0.60 4.18 14.71
C LEU A 135 -0.74 2.65 14.77
N GLY A 136 0.13 1.90 14.07
CA GLY A 136 0.16 0.44 14.14
C GLY A 136 -0.70 -0.26 13.08
N VAL A 137 -0.84 0.31 11.87
CA VAL A 137 -1.63 -0.31 10.79
C VAL A 137 -1.11 -1.71 10.41
N ILE A 138 0.21 -1.94 10.50
CA ILE A 138 0.81 -3.26 10.22
C ILE A 138 0.40 -4.27 11.27
N GLU A 139 0.56 -3.93 12.55
CA GLU A 139 0.21 -4.76 13.69
C GLU A 139 -1.28 -5.10 13.70
N ALA A 140 -2.11 -4.10 13.44
CA ALA A 140 -3.55 -4.28 13.34
C ALA A 140 -3.92 -5.22 12.19
N THR A 141 -3.28 -5.08 11.02
CA THR A 141 -3.51 -5.97 9.87
C THR A 141 -3.13 -7.40 10.20
N VAL A 142 -1.94 -7.61 10.77
CA VAL A 142 -1.48 -8.95 11.18
C VAL A 142 -2.41 -9.54 12.23
N SER A 143 -2.83 -8.76 13.23
CA SER A 143 -3.77 -9.21 14.27
C SER A 143 -5.10 -9.70 13.67
N GLU A 144 -5.67 -8.97 12.69
CA GLU A 144 -6.90 -9.41 12.04
C GLU A 144 -6.68 -10.64 11.14
N MET A 145 -5.51 -10.78 10.48
CA MET A 145 -5.17 -12.01 9.76
C MET A 145 -5.08 -13.22 10.71
N LEU A 146 -4.47 -13.07 11.89
CA LEU A 146 -4.40 -14.13 12.90
C LEU A 146 -5.79 -14.54 13.41
N LYS A 147 -6.70 -13.59 13.60
CA LYS A 147 -8.11 -13.87 13.96
C LYS A 147 -8.86 -14.63 12.86
N LEU A 148 -8.46 -14.49 11.59
CA LEU A 148 -8.99 -15.28 10.47
C LEU A 148 -8.30 -16.66 10.33
N GLY A 149 -7.40 -17.01 11.25
CA GLY A 149 -6.73 -18.32 11.29
C GLY A 149 -5.34 -18.34 10.67
N ALA A 150 -4.76 -17.20 10.27
CA ALA A 150 -3.39 -17.15 9.79
C ALA A 150 -2.37 -17.46 10.90
N ASP A 151 -1.18 -17.95 10.50
CA ASP A 151 -0.02 -18.12 11.37
C ASP A 151 1.07 -17.10 10.97
N SER A 152 1.52 -16.29 11.93
CA SER A 152 2.55 -15.26 11.69
C SER A 152 3.84 -15.84 11.06
N LYS A 153 4.21 -17.08 11.38
CA LYS A 153 5.38 -17.76 10.83
C LYS A 153 5.19 -18.15 9.35
N GLN A 154 3.94 -18.27 8.88
CA GLN A 154 3.62 -18.59 7.50
C GLN A 154 3.36 -17.35 6.65
N ILE A 155 3.01 -16.22 7.28
CA ILE A 155 2.75 -14.98 6.55
C ILE A 155 3.99 -14.52 5.79
N ILE A 156 3.80 -14.28 4.50
CA ILE A 156 4.77 -13.64 3.60
C ILE A 156 4.25 -12.23 3.31
N ALA A 157 5.11 -11.22 3.47
CA ALA A 157 4.74 -9.82 3.26
C ALA A 157 5.70 -9.13 2.28
N THR A 158 5.15 -8.30 1.39
CA THR A 158 5.97 -7.46 0.50
C THR A 158 5.48 -6.02 0.57
N ILE A 159 6.43 -5.12 0.82
CA ILE A 159 6.23 -3.68 0.71
C ILE A 159 6.42 -3.29 -0.76
N GLY A 160 5.39 -2.69 -1.37
CA GLY A 160 5.45 -2.20 -2.74
C GLY A 160 6.14 -0.84 -2.87
N PRO A 161 6.03 -0.20 -4.05
CA PRO A 161 6.63 1.11 -4.30
C PRO A 161 6.14 2.17 -3.31
N CYS A 162 7.07 2.87 -2.69
CA CYS A 162 6.80 4.00 -1.81
C CYS A 162 7.94 5.02 -1.89
N ILE A 163 7.79 6.17 -1.26
CA ILE A 163 8.86 7.17 -1.22
C ILE A 163 10.08 6.60 -0.48
N SER A 164 11.24 6.64 -1.12
CA SER A 164 12.49 6.13 -0.53
C SER A 164 13.04 7.08 0.53
N LYS A 165 13.92 6.56 1.40
CA LYS A 165 14.65 7.36 2.38
C LYS A 165 15.31 8.60 1.75
N ASN A 166 15.93 8.44 0.59
CA ASN A 166 16.68 9.51 -0.08
C ASN A 166 15.80 10.63 -0.64
N SER A 167 14.50 10.36 -0.80
CA SER A 167 13.48 11.28 -1.31
C SER A 167 12.54 11.80 -0.22
N TYR A 168 12.52 11.15 0.96
CA TYR A 168 11.59 11.47 2.03
C TYR A 168 12.19 12.43 3.06
N GLU A 169 12.45 13.67 2.63
CA GLU A 169 12.90 14.73 3.53
C GLU A 169 11.73 15.32 4.32
N VAL A 170 11.90 15.43 5.64
CA VAL A 170 10.89 15.84 6.61
C VAL A 170 11.42 16.94 7.55
N GLY A 171 10.53 17.63 8.24
CA GLY A 171 10.91 18.64 9.23
C GLY A 171 11.60 18.05 10.47
N PRO A 172 12.32 18.87 11.27
CA PRO A 172 13.04 18.38 12.45
C PRO A 172 12.12 17.76 13.50
N ASP A 173 10.92 18.31 13.68
CA ASP A 173 9.95 17.82 14.67
C ASP A 173 9.26 16.52 14.27
N PHE A 174 9.35 16.11 13.02
CA PHE A 174 8.71 14.90 12.52
C PHE A 174 9.13 13.64 13.29
N ILE A 175 10.40 13.57 13.72
CA ILE A 175 10.95 12.45 14.48
C ILE A 175 10.25 12.27 15.85
N ASN A 176 9.65 13.32 16.41
CA ASN A 176 8.99 13.25 17.71
C ASN A 176 7.78 12.29 17.68
N ASN A 177 7.09 12.16 16.56
CA ASN A 177 5.99 11.20 16.37
C ASN A 177 6.44 9.74 16.58
N PHE A 178 7.71 9.44 16.40
CA PHE A 178 8.28 8.08 16.48
C PHE A 178 9.01 7.84 17.80
N LYS A 179 9.71 8.85 18.34
CA LYS A 179 10.45 8.74 19.60
C LYS A 179 9.53 8.48 20.79
N ASN A 180 8.34 9.06 20.78
CA ASN A 180 7.37 8.90 21.87
C ASN A 180 6.88 7.45 22.01
N GLN A 181 7.05 6.62 20.99
CA GLN A 181 6.76 5.20 21.03
C GLN A 181 7.97 4.37 21.47
N ASP A 182 9.14 4.65 20.87
CA ASP A 182 10.40 3.96 21.15
C ASP A 182 11.58 4.83 20.69
N LEU A 183 12.53 5.09 21.57
CA LEU A 183 13.76 5.83 21.23
C LEU A 183 14.61 5.13 20.18
N ALA A 184 14.53 3.80 20.07
CA ALA A 184 15.21 3.04 19.03
C ALA A 184 14.75 3.39 17.58
N ASN A 185 13.57 4.01 17.43
CA ASN A 185 13.08 4.47 16.13
C ASN A 185 13.95 5.59 15.52
N ARG A 186 14.85 6.21 16.28
CA ARG A 186 15.85 7.15 15.75
C ARG A 186 16.68 6.58 14.59
N ARG A 187 16.91 5.28 14.57
CA ARG A 187 17.67 4.58 13.52
C ARG A 187 17.10 4.73 12.11
N PHE A 188 15.80 5.03 11.98
CA PHE A 188 15.14 5.25 10.70
C PHE A 188 15.30 6.68 10.19
N PHE A 189 16.00 7.53 10.92
CA PHE A 189 16.27 8.91 10.55
C PHE A 189 17.76 9.15 10.28
N SER A 190 18.03 10.00 9.32
CA SER A 190 19.41 10.50 9.06
C SER A 190 19.33 11.99 8.73
N LYS A 191 20.50 12.65 8.67
CA LYS A 191 20.60 14.06 8.31
C LYS A 191 19.99 14.29 6.91
N GLY A 192 19.16 15.31 6.78
CA GLY A 192 18.56 15.74 5.53
C GLY A 192 19.55 16.50 4.65
N LYS A 193 19.13 16.83 3.44
CA LYS A 193 19.92 17.58 2.45
C LYS A 193 19.90 19.08 2.74
N ARG A 194 18.88 19.60 3.42
CA ARG A 194 18.67 21.02 3.68
C ARG A 194 18.63 21.30 5.18
N GLY A 195 19.54 22.17 5.66
CA GLY A 195 19.53 22.75 7.01
C GLY A 195 19.33 21.70 8.13
N ASP A 196 18.27 21.87 8.89
CA ASP A 196 17.86 21.04 10.02
C ASP A 196 16.94 19.86 9.64
N ARG A 197 16.69 19.66 8.33
CA ARG A 197 15.83 18.60 7.83
C ARG A 197 16.40 17.22 8.12
N LEU A 198 15.50 16.24 8.17
CA LEU A 198 15.80 14.83 8.34
C LEU A 198 15.34 14.05 7.14
N GLN A 199 15.97 12.92 6.87
CA GLN A 199 15.45 11.90 5.95
C GLN A 199 14.88 10.74 6.73
N PHE A 200 13.66 10.32 6.37
CA PHE A 200 12.95 9.23 7.02
C PHE A 200 12.90 7.98 6.16
N ASP A 201 13.29 6.84 6.74
CA ASP A 201 13.25 5.53 6.10
C ASP A 201 11.92 4.81 6.41
N LEU A 202 10.89 5.08 5.60
CA LEU A 202 9.59 4.43 5.73
C LEU A 202 9.68 2.93 5.48
N ASN A 203 10.43 2.50 4.46
CA ASN A 203 10.62 1.07 4.17
C ASN A 203 11.25 0.31 5.35
N GLY A 204 12.39 0.82 5.85
CA GLY A 204 13.08 0.22 6.98
C GLY A 204 12.22 0.18 8.24
N TYR A 205 11.45 1.25 8.49
CA TYR A 205 10.50 1.29 9.59
C TYR A 205 9.43 0.20 9.47
N LEU A 206 8.80 0.06 8.31
CA LEU A 206 7.75 -0.94 8.07
C LEU A 206 8.27 -2.38 8.12
N LEU A 207 9.48 -2.65 7.58
CA LEU A 207 10.12 -3.97 7.74
C LEU A 207 10.35 -4.32 9.20
N SER A 208 10.75 -3.32 10.01
CA SER A 208 10.88 -3.50 11.46
C SER A 208 9.53 -3.80 12.15
N ARG A 209 8.43 -3.13 11.72
CA ARG A 209 7.09 -3.38 12.27
C ARG A 209 6.56 -4.77 11.89
N LEU A 210 6.82 -5.22 10.66
CA LEU A 210 6.50 -6.59 10.22
C LEU A 210 7.26 -7.62 11.07
N CYS A 211 8.57 -7.43 11.24
CA CYS A 211 9.40 -8.30 12.09
C CYS A 211 8.88 -8.32 13.54
N PHE A 212 8.53 -7.18 14.10
CA PHE A 212 7.98 -7.06 15.46
C PHE A 212 6.63 -7.78 15.61
N SER A 213 5.85 -7.86 14.53
CA SER A 213 4.59 -8.63 14.46
C SER A 213 4.80 -10.13 14.25
N GLY A 214 6.05 -10.62 14.29
CA GLY A 214 6.39 -12.03 14.11
C GLY A 214 6.53 -12.46 12.64
N ILE A 215 6.49 -11.53 11.68
CA ILE A 215 6.64 -11.82 10.25
C ILE A 215 8.13 -11.81 9.89
N THR A 216 8.70 -12.98 9.68
CA THR A 216 10.12 -13.14 9.31
C THR A 216 10.35 -13.20 7.79
N LYS A 217 9.29 -13.54 7.03
CA LYS A 217 9.32 -13.64 5.56
C LYS A 217 8.81 -12.34 4.94
N SER A 218 9.57 -11.24 5.11
CA SER A 218 9.19 -9.94 4.56
C SER A 218 10.28 -9.35 3.69
N ASN A 219 9.88 -8.64 2.63
CA ASN A 219 10.77 -7.92 1.72
C ASN A 219 10.14 -6.61 1.22
N SER A 220 10.91 -5.84 0.46
CA SER A 220 10.43 -4.65 -0.25
C SER A 220 10.89 -4.66 -1.70
N LEU A 221 10.10 -4.08 -2.58
CA LEU A 221 10.50 -3.87 -3.98
C LEU A 221 11.54 -2.75 -4.15
N TRP A 222 11.79 -1.94 -3.12
CA TRP A 222 12.76 -0.84 -3.10
C TRP A 222 12.62 0.12 -4.27
N ARG A 223 11.37 0.37 -4.73
CA ARG A 223 11.06 1.32 -5.81
C ARG A 223 10.62 2.64 -5.21
N ASP A 224 11.34 3.71 -5.58
CA ASP A 224 11.07 5.07 -5.10
C ASP A 224 10.03 5.75 -5.99
N THR A 225 8.85 6.01 -5.44
CA THR A 225 7.76 6.69 -6.17
C THR A 225 8.12 8.11 -6.60
N PHE A 226 8.98 8.79 -5.85
CA PHE A 226 9.37 10.17 -6.15
C PHE A 226 10.29 10.28 -7.37
N SER A 227 11.26 9.41 -7.50
CA SER A 227 12.26 9.44 -8.58
C SER A 227 11.86 8.58 -9.79
N ASP A 228 10.88 7.69 -9.65
CA ASP A 228 10.39 6.83 -10.73
C ASP A 228 9.15 7.45 -11.38
N ASP A 229 9.32 8.01 -12.58
CA ASP A 229 8.24 8.66 -13.33
C ASP A 229 7.15 7.70 -13.80
N SER A 230 7.39 6.38 -13.73
CA SER A 230 6.36 5.38 -13.97
C SER A 230 5.33 5.24 -12.84
N LEU A 231 5.49 5.98 -11.74
CA LEU A 231 4.64 5.93 -10.55
C LEU A 231 4.08 7.31 -10.21
N PHE A 232 2.86 7.37 -9.69
CA PHE A 232 2.35 8.60 -9.09
C PHE A 232 3.05 8.88 -7.76
N SER A 233 3.37 10.17 -7.52
CA SER A 233 3.98 10.64 -6.28
C SER A 233 3.35 11.95 -5.84
N TYR A 234 2.81 11.96 -4.63
CA TYR A 234 2.30 13.17 -3.98
C TYR A 234 3.40 14.23 -3.78
N ARG A 235 4.59 13.80 -3.34
CA ARG A 235 5.74 14.69 -3.12
C ARG A 235 6.16 15.38 -4.42
N ARG A 236 6.21 14.63 -5.53
CA ARG A 236 6.55 15.18 -6.84
C ARG A 236 5.49 16.18 -7.31
N SER A 237 4.21 15.84 -7.23
CA SER A 237 3.11 16.74 -7.58
C SER A 237 3.12 18.02 -6.75
N CYS A 238 3.36 17.96 -5.43
CA CYS A 238 3.51 19.15 -4.59
C CYS A 238 4.67 20.05 -5.04
N LEU A 239 5.81 19.48 -5.43
CA LEU A 239 6.97 20.26 -5.90
C LEU A 239 6.75 20.86 -7.29
N GLN A 240 5.93 20.23 -8.12
CA GLN A 240 5.52 20.72 -9.44
C GLN A 240 4.40 21.76 -9.37
N GLY A 241 3.76 21.96 -8.21
CA GLY A 241 2.65 22.87 -8.03
C GLY A 241 1.32 22.35 -8.57
N ASP A 242 1.20 21.03 -8.76
CA ASP A 242 -0.04 20.41 -9.23
C ASP A 242 -1.17 20.62 -8.22
N SER A 243 -2.39 20.83 -8.73
CA SER A 243 -3.59 21.05 -7.89
C SER A 243 -4.16 19.77 -7.28
N ASP A 244 -3.74 18.59 -7.74
CA ASP A 244 -4.08 17.24 -7.25
C ASP A 244 -3.07 16.23 -7.82
N TYR A 245 -3.28 14.93 -7.57
CA TYR A 245 -2.38 13.87 -8.01
C TYR A 245 -3.13 12.55 -8.24
N GLY A 246 -2.58 11.71 -9.13
CA GLY A 246 -3.06 10.35 -9.34
C GLY A 246 -2.64 9.40 -8.21
N ARG A 247 -3.30 8.24 -8.11
CA ARG A 247 -2.99 7.18 -7.13
C ARG A 247 -2.74 5.87 -7.84
N ASN A 248 -1.58 5.26 -7.56
CA ASN A 248 -1.29 3.88 -7.94
C ASN A 248 -2.20 2.94 -7.15
N ILE A 249 -2.49 1.76 -7.70
CA ILE A 249 -3.20 0.70 -6.99
C ILE A 249 -2.31 -0.52 -6.82
N SER A 250 -2.40 -1.15 -5.64
CA SER A 250 -1.76 -2.44 -5.36
C SER A 250 -2.82 -3.41 -4.89
N VAL A 251 -2.86 -4.60 -5.49
CA VAL A 251 -3.95 -5.57 -5.27
C VAL A 251 -3.41 -6.97 -4.99
N ILE A 252 -4.20 -7.74 -4.22
CA ILE A 252 -3.98 -9.17 -3.98
C ILE A 252 -5.33 -9.87 -3.91
N SER A 253 -5.39 -11.10 -4.44
CA SER A 253 -6.59 -11.94 -4.45
C SER A 253 -6.24 -13.40 -4.22
N LEU A 254 -7.11 -14.13 -3.50
CA LEU A 254 -7.13 -15.60 -3.49
C LEU A 254 -7.81 -16.12 -4.77
N ILE A 255 -7.17 -17.07 -5.45
CA ILE A 255 -7.66 -17.69 -6.70
C ILE A 255 -7.87 -19.21 -6.55
#